data_8414cfef03dcf21d7e155fa782ecb69a
#
_entry.id   8414cfef03dcf21d7e155fa782ecb69a
#
_cell.length_a   1.000
_cell.length_b   1.000
_cell.length_c   1.000
_cell.angle_alpha   90.00
_cell.angle_beta   90.00
_cell.angle_gamma   90.00
#
_symmetry.space_group_name_H-M   'P 1'
#
loop_
_entity.id
_entity.type
_entity.pdbx_description
1 polymer ?
#
loop_
_entity_poly.entity_id
_entity_poly.type
_entity_poly.pdbx_seq_one_letter_code
_entity_poly.pdbx_strand_id
1 'polypeptide(L)'
;MPAIKPILPCLLRTEWRSSAEAFRRSAAIALMLVVCAVAATDPAGAQSQAIDLSRQPLGVPPQDFEFWRSGEKDLGHWTVVRDATDSSVAIQRSDGSRDLRSSLAVCKAPVAANAKVRARFKLIDGLMPSAGIAVRVTSPNDYYLVRVSAFELRLSLLHFVNGVPEEIAGVDADITQNRWQSLEVVANGNSFKISLDDRWALTAFDYGKPAAGHFGIWTERDDVTRFNQIEITPLTHVGGDENLRSRTGGQSTTE
;
A
#
# COMPACT_ATOMS: atom_id res chain seq x y z
N MET A 1 49.72 -71.05 10.08
CA MET A 1 51.20 -71.32 10.11
C MET A 1 51.89 -70.17 9.45
N PRO A 2 53.09 -69.92 9.84
CA PRO A 2 53.35 -68.81 10.77
C PRO A 2 54.32 -67.78 10.20
N ALA A 3 54.48 -66.73 10.96
CA ALA A 3 55.72 -66.06 11.38
C ALA A 3 56.34 -65.10 10.33
N ILE A 4 57.02 -64.06 10.66
CA ILE A 4 57.76 -63.54 11.81
C ILE A 4 58.11 -62.09 11.53
N LYS A 5 58.09 -61.22 12.55
CA LYS A 5 58.78 -59.93 12.65
C LYS A 5 60.32 -60.07 12.51
N PRO A 6 61.02 -58.97 12.26
CA PRO A 6 61.58 -58.15 13.35
C PRO A 6 61.76 -56.65 12.99
N ILE A 7 61.60 -55.75 13.97
CA ILE A 7 62.52 -55.09 14.91
C ILE A 7 63.41 -53.96 14.32
N LEU A 8 63.15 -52.79 14.88
CA LEU A 8 63.90 -51.55 15.11
C LEU A 8 65.44 -51.59 15.09
N PRO A 9 66.16 -50.47 14.93
CA PRO A 9 66.14 -49.34 15.90
C PRO A 9 66.40 -47.90 15.35
N CYS A 10 65.93 -46.97 16.13
CA CYS A 10 66.57 -45.82 16.76
C CYS A 10 67.67 -45.05 16.01
N LEU A 11 67.51 -43.76 15.94
CA LEU A 11 68.47 -42.79 16.46
C LEU A 11 67.89 -41.34 16.38
N LEU A 12 68.04 -40.72 17.51
CA LEU A 12 67.81 -39.30 17.81
C LEU A 12 68.64 -38.38 16.94
N ARG A 13 68.05 -37.25 16.50
CA ARG A 13 68.79 -35.99 16.40
C ARG A 13 67.87 -34.80 16.68
N THR A 14 68.12 -34.20 17.80
CA THR A 14 67.74 -32.85 18.21
C THR A 14 68.39 -31.85 17.30
N GLU A 15 67.58 -30.94 16.77
CA GLU A 15 68.06 -29.61 16.31
C GLU A 15 67.06 -28.52 16.74
N TRP A 16 67.54 -27.73 17.64
CA TRP A 16 66.95 -26.43 18.00
C TRP A 16 67.11 -25.44 16.84
N ARG A 17 66.04 -24.89 16.36
CA ARG A 17 66.07 -23.58 15.66
C ARG A 17 64.83 -22.74 15.95
N SER A 18 65.13 -21.74 16.72
CA SER A 18 64.70 -20.34 16.75
C SER A 18 63.20 -20.01 16.74
N SER A 19 62.80 -19.63 17.94
CA SER A 19 61.53 -18.99 18.32
C SER A 19 61.35 -17.53 17.79
N ALA A 20 61.76 -17.23 16.57
CA ALA A 20 61.70 -15.83 16.06
C ALA A 20 60.68 -15.58 14.93
N GLU A 21 60.03 -16.61 14.40
CA GLU A 21 59.06 -16.42 13.30
C GLU A 21 57.60 -16.55 13.72
N ALA A 22 57.32 -16.97 14.94
CA ALA A 22 55.94 -17.08 15.46
C ALA A 22 55.32 -15.72 15.88
N PHE A 23 56.15 -14.68 16.08
CA PHE A 23 55.67 -13.37 16.58
C PHE A 23 55.34 -12.36 15.50
N ARG A 24 55.60 -12.65 14.23
CA ARG A 24 55.30 -11.73 13.11
C ARG A 24 54.01 -12.02 12.37
N ARG A 25 53.36 -13.15 12.65
CA ARG A 25 52.09 -13.52 11.98
C ARG A 25 50.84 -13.19 12.78
N SER A 26 50.96 -12.85 14.06
CA SER A 26 49.80 -12.49 14.90
C SER A 26 49.44 -11.00 14.89
N ALA A 27 50.31 -10.12 14.36
CA ALA A 27 50.03 -8.68 14.31
C ALA A 27 49.35 -8.21 13.00
N ALA A 28 49.26 -9.08 12.00
CA ALA A 28 48.65 -8.73 10.70
C ALA A 28 47.18 -9.16 10.59
N ILE A 29 46.63 -9.93 11.52
CA ILE A 29 45.24 -10.41 11.48
C ILE A 29 44.30 -9.57 12.36
N ALA A 30 44.85 -8.73 13.23
CA ALA A 30 44.02 -7.86 14.11
C ALA A 30 43.62 -6.51 13.48
N LEU A 31 44.05 -6.20 12.24
CA LEU A 31 43.78 -4.90 11.59
C LEU A 31 42.81 -5.01 10.41
N MET A 32 42.14 -6.13 10.23
CA MET A 32 41.20 -6.33 9.10
C MET A 32 39.77 -6.68 9.48
N LEU A 33 39.34 -6.40 10.69
CA LEU A 33 37.96 -6.65 11.16
C LEU A 33 37.26 -5.40 11.76
N VAL A 34 37.77 -4.20 11.45
CA VAL A 34 37.03 -2.96 11.66
C VAL A 34 36.68 -2.39 10.28
N VAL A 35 36.04 -3.19 9.43
CA VAL A 35 35.38 -2.70 8.22
C VAL A 35 33.90 -2.73 8.48
N CYS A 36 33.40 -1.54 8.81
CA CYS A 36 32.09 -1.02 8.43
C CYS A 36 30.93 -2.02 8.50
N ALA A 37 30.40 -2.22 9.70
CA ALA A 37 28.95 -2.23 9.83
C ALA A 37 28.44 -0.79 9.65
N VAL A 38 28.59 -0.23 8.45
CA VAL A 38 27.63 0.76 7.96
C VAL A 38 26.36 -0.06 7.79
N ALA A 39 25.53 -0.07 8.84
CA ALA A 39 24.15 -0.45 8.68
C ALA A 39 23.65 0.46 7.55
N ALA A 40 23.46 -0.12 6.36
CA ALA A 40 22.61 0.47 5.37
C ALA A 40 21.26 0.60 6.09
N THR A 41 20.98 1.78 6.62
CA THR A 41 19.62 2.18 6.92
C THR A 41 18.98 2.24 5.55
N ASP A 42 18.33 1.13 5.16
CA ASP A 42 17.39 1.18 4.06
C ASP A 42 16.51 2.40 4.34
N PRO A 43 16.39 3.34 3.38
CA PRO A 43 15.43 4.42 3.53
C PRO A 43 14.12 3.70 3.82
N ALA A 44 13.46 4.04 4.93
CA ALA A 44 12.24 3.40 5.40
C ALA A 44 11.26 3.35 4.22
N GLY A 45 11.33 2.27 3.47
CA GLY A 45 10.46 2.02 2.33
C GLY A 45 9.05 2.06 2.90
N ALA A 46 8.18 2.83 2.29
CA ALA A 46 6.82 2.98 2.71
C ALA A 46 6.19 1.58 2.84
N GLN A 47 6.03 1.11 4.08
CA GLN A 47 5.56 -0.24 4.34
C GLN A 47 4.08 -0.34 3.94
N SER A 48 3.78 -1.30 3.08
CA SER A 48 2.39 -1.61 2.72
C SER A 48 1.63 -2.10 3.95
N GLN A 49 0.46 -1.56 4.18
CA GLN A 49 -0.46 -1.98 5.22
C GLN A 49 -1.64 -2.70 4.59
N ALA A 50 -1.74 -4.01 4.82
CA ALA A 50 -2.92 -4.81 4.50
C ALA A 50 -3.87 -4.82 5.71
N ILE A 51 -5.17 -4.62 5.45
CA ILE A 51 -6.20 -4.71 6.48
C ILE A 51 -6.59 -6.18 6.65
N ASP A 52 -6.22 -6.78 7.78
CA ASP A 52 -6.53 -8.18 8.08
C ASP A 52 -7.94 -8.33 8.65
N LEU A 53 -8.89 -8.63 7.79
CA LEU A 53 -10.28 -8.88 8.17
C LEU A 53 -10.50 -10.28 8.74
N SER A 54 -9.58 -11.23 8.53
CA SER A 54 -9.78 -12.64 8.91
C SER A 54 -9.86 -12.85 10.42
N ARG A 55 -9.29 -11.96 11.19
CA ARG A 55 -9.28 -11.97 12.66
C ARG A 55 -10.42 -11.20 13.31
N GLN A 56 -11.21 -10.49 12.51
CA GLN A 56 -12.30 -9.68 13.05
C GLN A 56 -13.58 -10.51 13.23
N PRO A 57 -14.35 -10.28 14.30
CA PRO A 57 -15.58 -11.04 14.53
C PRO A 57 -16.64 -10.68 13.49
N LEU A 58 -17.40 -11.69 13.06
CA LEU A 58 -18.49 -11.49 12.10
C LEU A 58 -19.68 -10.76 12.76
N GLY A 59 -20.43 -10.01 11.96
CA GLY A 59 -21.65 -9.32 12.37
C GLY A 59 -21.42 -8.01 13.11
N VAL A 60 -20.17 -7.57 13.29
CA VAL A 60 -19.85 -6.30 13.95
C VAL A 60 -19.09 -5.36 13.01
N PRO A 61 -19.08 -4.05 13.30
CA PRO A 61 -18.28 -3.10 12.54
C PRO A 61 -16.79 -3.40 12.63
N PRO A 62 -16.01 -3.30 11.52
CA PRO A 62 -14.58 -3.52 11.56
C PRO A 62 -13.86 -2.43 12.37
N GLN A 63 -12.85 -2.85 13.17
CA GLN A 63 -12.19 -1.98 14.16
C GLN A 63 -11.20 -0.98 13.57
N ASP A 64 -10.66 -1.27 12.37
CA ASP A 64 -9.62 -0.43 11.72
C ASP A 64 -10.20 0.77 10.99
N PHE A 65 -11.51 1.00 11.07
CA PHE A 65 -12.22 2.04 10.33
C PHE A 65 -12.98 2.98 11.25
N GLU A 66 -13.15 4.21 10.78
CA GLU A 66 -14.20 5.14 11.19
C GLU A 66 -15.27 5.18 10.09
N PHE A 67 -16.53 5.36 10.47
CA PHE A 67 -17.64 5.36 9.52
C PHE A 67 -18.23 6.74 9.42
N TRP A 68 -18.34 7.23 8.17
CA TRP A 68 -18.83 8.54 7.87
C TRP A 68 -19.93 8.47 6.81
N ARG A 69 -20.85 9.43 6.85
CA ARG A 69 -21.79 9.71 5.75
C ARG A 69 -21.51 11.09 5.20
N SER A 70 -21.94 11.34 3.96
CA SER A 70 -21.90 12.69 3.38
C SER A 70 -22.54 13.69 4.33
N GLY A 71 -21.78 14.68 4.79
CA GLY A 71 -22.25 15.72 5.71
C GLY A 71 -22.23 15.39 7.20
N GLU A 72 -22.09 14.13 7.62
CA GLU A 72 -22.12 13.74 9.03
C GLU A 72 -21.19 12.56 9.30
N LYS A 73 -20.64 12.49 10.53
CA LYS A 73 -20.06 11.25 11.06
C LYS A 73 -21.20 10.35 11.52
N ASP A 74 -21.35 9.19 10.91
CA ASP A 74 -22.30 8.18 11.32
C ASP A 74 -21.62 6.82 11.24
N LEU A 75 -21.94 5.94 12.18
CA LEU A 75 -21.41 4.59 12.22
C LEU A 75 -21.77 3.76 10.96
N GLY A 76 -22.81 4.18 10.21
CA GLY A 76 -23.29 3.43 9.06
C GLY A 76 -23.60 1.97 9.43
N HIS A 77 -24.16 1.21 8.51
CA HIS A 77 -24.36 -0.23 8.71
C HIS A 77 -23.24 -1.05 8.06
N TRP A 78 -22.01 -0.79 8.49
CA TRP A 78 -20.85 -1.54 8.06
C TRP A 78 -20.60 -2.72 8.99
N THR A 79 -20.52 -3.91 8.45
CA THR A 79 -20.30 -5.14 9.22
C THR A 79 -19.30 -6.07 8.54
N VAL A 80 -18.60 -6.83 9.36
CA VAL A 80 -17.75 -7.91 8.88
C VAL A 80 -18.61 -9.11 8.54
N VAL A 81 -18.53 -9.60 7.32
CA VAL A 81 -19.33 -10.75 6.84
C VAL A 81 -18.44 -11.80 6.18
N ARG A 82 -18.98 -13.03 6.09
CA ARG A 82 -18.39 -14.09 5.25
C ARG A 82 -19.11 -14.13 3.91
N ASP A 83 -18.38 -14.05 2.82
CA ASP A 83 -18.95 -14.20 1.49
C ASP A 83 -19.37 -15.64 1.24
N ALA A 84 -20.59 -15.85 0.75
CA ALA A 84 -21.15 -17.19 0.56
C ALA A 84 -20.56 -17.93 -0.65
N THR A 85 -19.96 -17.21 -1.59
CA THR A 85 -19.46 -17.80 -2.85
C THR A 85 -18.04 -18.34 -2.74
N ASP A 86 -17.16 -17.67 -1.99
CA ASP A 86 -15.76 -18.06 -1.85
C ASP A 86 -15.28 -18.17 -0.40
N SER A 87 -16.21 -17.99 0.56
CA SER A 87 -15.96 -18.03 2.00
C SER A 87 -14.97 -16.97 2.51
N SER A 88 -14.61 -15.98 1.69
CA SER A 88 -13.73 -14.89 2.10
C SER A 88 -14.40 -14.00 3.14
N VAL A 89 -13.61 -13.40 4.04
CA VAL A 89 -14.10 -12.38 4.96
C VAL A 89 -14.06 -11.02 4.28
N ALA A 90 -15.12 -10.27 4.41
CA ALA A 90 -15.30 -8.98 3.78
C ALA A 90 -15.97 -7.99 4.73
N ILE A 91 -15.80 -6.70 4.46
CA ILE A 91 -16.63 -5.64 5.04
C ILE A 91 -17.82 -5.44 4.11
N GLN A 92 -19.01 -5.47 4.64
CA GLN A 92 -20.23 -5.20 3.90
C GLN A 92 -20.91 -3.95 4.43
N ARG A 93 -21.29 -3.06 3.51
CA ARG A 93 -22.24 -2.01 3.80
C ARG A 93 -23.63 -2.49 3.39
N SER A 94 -24.58 -2.42 4.31
CA SER A 94 -26.00 -2.66 4.06
C SER A 94 -26.82 -1.98 5.16
N ASP A 95 -27.74 -1.13 4.83
CA ASP A 95 -28.61 -0.53 5.84
C ASP A 95 -30.12 -0.72 5.58
N GLY A 96 -30.48 -1.22 4.40
CA GLY A 96 -31.89 -1.38 4.03
C GLY A 96 -32.69 -0.05 4.01
N SER A 97 -32.03 1.07 4.27
CA SER A 97 -32.67 2.39 4.23
C SER A 97 -32.59 2.97 2.82
N ARG A 98 -33.60 3.70 2.45
CA ARG A 98 -33.59 4.51 1.22
C ARG A 98 -32.83 5.83 1.42
N ASP A 99 -31.77 5.81 2.21
CA ASP A 99 -30.94 6.99 2.45
C ASP A 99 -30.15 7.31 1.16
N LEU A 100 -30.29 8.52 0.67
CA LEU A 100 -29.61 8.97 -0.55
C LEU A 100 -28.16 9.42 -0.33
N ARG A 101 -27.67 9.31 0.91
CA ARG A 101 -26.31 9.73 1.28
C ARG A 101 -25.30 8.63 1.02
N SER A 102 -24.13 9.02 0.57
CA SER A 102 -22.99 8.12 0.42
C SER A 102 -22.39 7.75 1.76
N SER A 103 -21.85 6.54 1.87
CA SER A 103 -21.21 6.00 3.06
C SER A 103 -19.73 5.73 2.83
N LEU A 104 -18.91 6.16 3.78
CA LEU A 104 -17.45 5.91 3.78
C LEU A 104 -17.10 5.06 5.01
N ALA A 105 -16.21 4.07 4.78
CA ALA A 105 -15.43 3.47 5.84
C ALA A 105 -13.98 3.95 5.67
N VAL A 106 -13.55 4.83 6.57
CA VAL A 106 -12.26 5.54 6.51
C VAL A 106 -11.26 4.82 7.38
N CYS A 107 -10.14 4.39 6.81
CA CYS A 107 -9.06 3.74 7.54
C CYS A 107 -8.43 4.71 8.53
N LYS A 108 -8.28 4.29 9.80
CA LYS A 108 -7.68 5.11 10.86
C LYS A 108 -6.21 5.44 10.60
N ALA A 109 -5.51 4.57 9.89
CA ALA A 109 -4.12 4.76 9.47
C ALA A 109 -3.91 4.01 8.13
N PRO A 110 -2.90 4.37 7.32
CA PRO A 110 -2.02 5.53 7.45
C PRO A 110 -2.66 6.84 6.99
N VAL A 111 -1.94 7.96 7.17
CA VAL A 111 -2.27 9.29 6.61
C VAL A 111 -1.15 9.70 5.68
N ALA A 112 -1.45 9.99 4.42
CA ALA A 112 -0.47 10.43 3.45
C ALA A 112 -1.09 11.24 2.30
N ALA A 113 -0.28 12.04 1.62
CA ALA A 113 -0.69 12.74 0.40
C ALA A 113 -0.56 11.82 -0.84
N ASN A 114 0.41 10.91 -0.81
CA ASN A 114 0.70 10.01 -1.91
C ASN A 114 0.58 8.57 -1.43
N ALA A 115 -0.16 7.76 -2.16
CA ALA A 115 -0.31 6.35 -1.85
C ALA A 115 -0.78 5.55 -3.07
N LYS A 116 -0.49 4.26 -3.03
CA LYS A 116 -1.20 3.25 -3.78
C LYS A 116 -2.22 2.59 -2.86
N VAL A 117 -3.47 2.57 -3.27
CA VAL A 117 -4.57 1.93 -2.54
C VAL A 117 -5.24 0.92 -3.45
N ARG A 118 -5.42 -0.28 -2.95
CA ARG A 118 -6.09 -1.38 -3.65
C ARG A 118 -7.16 -1.97 -2.77
N ALA A 119 -8.29 -2.33 -3.37
CA ALA A 119 -9.34 -3.10 -2.71
C ALA A 119 -10.04 -3.99 -3.74
N ARG A 120 -10.50 -5.18 -3.30
CA ARG A 120 -11.49 -5.93 -4.07
C ARG A 120 -12.88 -5.52 -3.61
N PHE A 121 -13.77 -5.39 -4.55
CA PHE A 121 -15.18 -5.08 -4.31
C PHE A 121 -16.10 -6.08 -5.00
N LYS A 122 -17.32 -6.22 -4.47
CA LYS A 122 -18.39 -7.01 -5.04
C LYS A 122 -19.71 -6.28 -4.82
N LEU A 123 -20.33 -5.88 -5.92
CA LEU A 123 -21.64 -5.24 -5.91
C LEU A 123 -22.71 -6.32 -5.76
N ILE A 124 -23.47 -6.32 -4.66
CA ILE A 124 -24.44 -7.37 -4.35
C ILE A 124 -25.84 -6.95 -4.78
N ASP A 125 -26.26 -5.75 -4.36
CA ASP A 125 -27.62 -5.22 -4.58
C ASP A 125 -27.61 -3.70 -4.48
N GLY A 126 -28.72 -3.06 -4.88
CA GLY A 126 -28.92 -1.62 -4.84
C GLY A 126 -29.56 -1.09 -6.12
N LEU A 127 -30.07 0.13 -6.06
CA LEU A 127 -30.70 0.79 -7.22
C LEU A 127 -29.66 1.25 -8.24
N MET A 128 -28.48 1.69 -7.78
CA MET A 128 -27.38 2.18 -8.61
C MET A 128 -26.05 1.60 -8.12
N PRO A 129 -25.87 0.25 -8.20
CA PRO A 129 -24.79 -0.43 -7.52
C PRO A 129 -23.43 0.16 -7.86
N SER A 130 -22.74 0.65 -6.83
CA SER A 130 -21.49 1.40 -6.93
C SER A 130 -20.53 1.00 -5.83
N ALA A 131 -19.24 1.11 -6.13
CA ALA A 131 -18.15 0.95 -5.17
C ALA A 131 -17.07 2.01 -5.43
N GLY A 132 -16.26 2.29 -4.44
CA GLY A 132 -15.15 3.23 -4.65
C GLY A 132 -14.05 3.12 -3.63
N ILE A 133 -12.91 3.71 -4.01
CA ILE A 133 -11.77 3.97 -3.14
C ILE A 133 -11.66 5.48 -2.96
N ALA A 134 -11.73 5.93 -1.70
CA ALA A 134 -11.48 7.32 -1.34
C ALA A 134 -10.03 7.51 -0.93
N VAL A 135 -9.41 8.57 -1.42
CA VAL A 135 -8.02 8.94 -1.09
C VAL A 135 -7.95 10.41 -0.68
N ARG A 136 -6.95 10.75 0.13
CA ARG A 136 -6.77 12.12 0.65
C ARG A 136 -8.01 12.61 1.39
N VAL A 137 -8.63 11.73 2.18
CA VAL A 137 -9.85 12.05 2.91
C VAL A 137 -9.50 12.96 4.09
N THR A 138 -9.92 14.21 4.06
CA THR A 138 -9.70 15.20 5.12
C THR A 138 -10.96 15.45 5.94
N SER A 139 -12.14 15.24 5.35
CA SER A 139 -13.43 15.34 6.01
C SER A 139 -14.47 14.46 5.29
N PRO A 140 -15.68 14.28 5.85
CA PRO A 140 -16.79 13.61 5.13
C PRO A 140 -17.19 14.29 3.82
N ASN A 141 -16.75 15.52 3.59
CA ASN A 141 -17.11 16.36 2.46
C ASN A 141 -15.95 16.68 1.51
N ASP A 142 -14.70 16.33 1.90
CA ASP A 142 -13.52 16.74 1.14
C ASP A 142 -12.58 15.54 0.94
N TYR A 143 -12.59 14.97 -0.25
CA TYR A 143 -11.81 13.80 -0.64
C TYR A 143 -11.83 13.58 -2.17
N TYR A 144 -10.88 12.79 -2.66
CA TYR A 144 -10.95 12.24 -4.01
C TYR A 144 -11.56 10.84 -3.96
N LEU A 145 -12.40 10.54 -4.94
CA LEU A 145 -13.07 9.25 -5.06
C LEU A 145 -12.84 8.65 -6.45
N VAL A 146 -12.28 7.45 -6.47
CA VAL A 146 -12.34 6.59 -7.65
C VAL A 146 -13.59 5.74 -7.52
N ARG A 147 -14.62 6.02 -8.32
CA ARG A 147 -15.91 5.33 -8.31
C ARG A 147 -16.06 4.41 -9.50
N VAL A 148 -16.60 3.23 -9.28
CA VAL A 148 -17.14 2.34 -10.30
C VAL A 148 -18.66 2.25 -10.13
N SER A 149 -19.41 2.30 -11.22
CA SER A 149 -20.87 2.21 -11.22
C SER A 149 -21.32 1.15 -12.23
N ALA A 150 -22.03 0.13 -11.75
CA ALA A 150 -22.60 -0.89 -12.62
C ALA A 150 -23.82 -0.37 -13.40
N PHE A 151 -24.48 0.65 -12.88
CA PHE A 151 -25.61 1.30 -13.57
C PHE A 151 -25.15 2.16 -14.76
N GLU A 152 -24.08 2.95 -14.55
CA GLU A 152 -23.52 3.83 -15.58
C GLU A 152 -22.53 3.10 -16.51
N LEU A 153 -22.09 1.88 -16.16
CA LEU A 153 -20.98 1.15 -16.80
C LEU A 153 -19.73 2.03 -16.92
N ARG A 154 -19.40 2.71 -15.83
CA ARG A 154 -18.39 3.79 -15.83
C ARG A 154 -17.48 3.72 -14.63
N LEU A 155 -16.22 4.02 -14.86
CA LEU A 155 -15.21 4.32 -13.86
C LEU A 155 -14.91 5.81 -13.92
N SER A 156 -15.01 6.52 -12.77
CA SER A 156 -14.79 7.96 -12.67
C SER A 156 -13.82 8.31 -11.56
N LEU A 157 -13.02 9.34 -11.78
CA LEU A 157 -12.31 10.06 -10.72
C LEU A 157 -13.09 11.33 -10.40
N LEU A 158 -13.54 11.45 -9.17
CA LEU A 158 -14.31 12.57 -8.64
C LEU A 158 -13.49 13.29 -7.56
N HIS A 159 -13.63 14.61 -7.48
CA HIS A 159 -13.16 15.43 -6.37
C HIS A 159 -14.36 16.00 -5.62
N PHE A 160 -14.50 15.65 -4.36
CA PHE A 160 -15.49 16.23 -3.46
C PHE A 160 -14.92 17.43 -2.76
N VAL A 161 -15.54 18.58 -2.92
CA VAL A 161 -15.21 19.83 -2.21
C VAL A 161 -16.46 20.34 -1.52
N ASN A 162 -16.43 20.47 -0.21
CA ASN A 162 -17.61 20.84 0.59
C ASN A 162 -18.84 19.95 0.31
N GLY A 163 -18.62 18.67 0.03
CA GLY A 163 -19.67 17.69 -0.28
C GLY A 163 -20.21 17.73 -1.72
N VAL A 164 -19.71 18.60 -2.57
CA VAL A 164 -20.09 18.71 -3.98
C VAL A 164 -19.10 17.92 -4.83
N PRO A 165 -19.52 16.89 -5.57
CA PRO A 165 -18.63 16.14 -6.46
C PRO A 165 -18.43 16.89 -7.79
N GLU A 166 -17.17 16.89 -8.24
CA GLU A 166 -16.77 17.30 -9.58
C GLU A 166 -16.07 16.11 -10.26
N GLU A 167 -16.51 15.70 -11.45
CA GLU A 167 -15.81 14.68 -12.21
C GLU A 167 -14.57 15.27 -12.89
N ILE A 168 -13.39 14.79 -12.50
CA ILE A 168 -12.12 15.17 -13.13
C ILE A 168 -11.94 14.41 -14.44
N ALA A 169 -12.24 13.11 -14.42
CA ALA A 169 -12.13 12.24 -15.59
C ALA A 169 -12.95 10.96 -15.40
N GLY A 170 -13.32 10.32 -16.51
CA GLY A 170 -14.02 9.04 -16.47
C GLY A 170 -13.88 8.28 -17.79
N VAL A 171 -14.11 6.98 -17.73
CA VAL A 171 -14.04 6.05 -18.85
C VAL A 171 -15.10 4.97 -18.69
N ASP A 172 -15.62 4.49 -19.81
CA ASP A 172 -16.51 3.33 -19.82
C ASP A 172 -15.75 2.10 -19.33
N ALA A 173 -16.39 1.31 -18.49
CA ALA A 173 -15.77 0.16 -17.84
C ALA A 173 -16.77 -0.98 -17.66
N ASP A 174 -16.28 -2.21 -17.80
CA ASP A 174 -17.08 -3.43 -17.59
C ASP A 174 -17.19 -3.73 -16.09
N ILE A 175 -18.28 -3.29 -15.50
CA ILE A 175 -18.59 -3.47 -14.07
C ILE A 175 -19.66 -4.54 -13.94
N THR A 176 -19.29 -5.67 -13.33
CA THR A 176 -20.16 -6.84 -13.21
C THR A 176 -20.66 -7.01 -11.78
N GLN A 177 -21.98 -7.06 -11.59
CA GLN A 177 -22.57 -7.39 -10.28
C GLN A 177 -22.30 -8.84 -9.89
N ASN A 178 -22.31 -9.12 -8.58
CA ASN A 178 -22.13 -10.44 -7.98
C ASN A 178 -20.79 -11.14 -8.33
N ARG A 179 -19.83 -10.39 -8.86
CA ARG A 179 -18.46 -10.83 -9.15
C ARG A 179 -17.45 -9.99 -8.35
N TRP A 180 -16.45 -10.65 -7.79
CA TRP A 180 -15.30 -9.93 -7.23
C TRP A 180 -14.48 -9.29 -8.34
N GLN A 181 -14.27 -7.99 -8.24
CA GLN A 181 -13.40 -7.19 -9.09
C GLN A 181 -12.39 -6.44 -8.23
N SER A 182 -11.25 -6.05 -8.78
CA SER A 182 -10.24 -5.30 -8.07
C SER A 182 -10.14 -3.88 -8.61
N LEU A 183 -10.11 -2.90 -7.70
CA LEU A 183 -9.88 -1.50 -8.01
C LEU A 183 -8.57 -1.07 -7.35
N GLU A 184 -7.73 -0.36 -8.11
CA GLU A 184 -6.48 0.20 -7.61
C GLU A 184 -6.36 1.65 -8.03
N VAL A 185 -5.91 2.50 -7.13
CA VAL A 185 -5.54 3.89 -7.41
C VAL A 185 -4.14 4.18 -6.89
N VAL A 186 -3.31 4.77 -7.73
CA VAL A 186 -2.01 5.34 -7.38
C VAL A 186 -2.14 6.85 -7.46
N ALA A 187 -2.28 7.51 -6.31
CA ALA A 187 -2.26 8.96 -6.18
C ALA A 187 -0.82 9.40 -5.86
N ASN A 188 -0.19 10.15 -6.76
CA ASN A 188 1.18 10.63 -6.58
C ASN A 188 1.30 12.06 -7.14
N GLY A 189 1.54 13.04 -6.26
CA GLY A 189 1.47 14.45 -6.63
C GLY A 189 0.11 14.78 -7.24
N ASN A 190 0.11 15.33 -8.43
CA ASN A 190 -1.10 15.71 -9.16
C ASN A 190 -1.65 14.60 -10.06
N SER A 191 -0.99 13.44 -10.10
CA SER A 191 -1.34 12.33 -10.98
C SER A 191 -2.12 11.25 -10.23
N PHE A 192 -3.16 10.75 -10.88
CA PHE A 192 -3.95 9.60 -10.48
C PHE A 192 -3.89 8.54 -11.58
N LYS A 193 -3.32 7.38 -11.27
CA LYS A 193 -3.36 6.21 -12.16
C LYS A 193 -4.32 5.19 -11.58
N ILE A 194 -5.26 4.74 -12.38
CA ILE A 194 -6.36 3.89 -11.93
C ILE A 194 -6.39 2.62 -12.75
N SER A 195 -6.53 1.48 -12.08
CA SER A 195 -6.65 0.15 -12.70
C SER A 195 -7.88 -0.57 -12.19
N LEU A 196 -8.55 -1.29 -13.08
CA LEU A 196 -9.67 -2.19 -12.80
C LEU A 196 -9.31 -3.61 -13.25
N ASP A 197 -9.48 -4.60 -12.37
CA ASP A 197 -9.12 -6.01 -12.63
C ASP A 197 -7.67 -6.14 -13.16
N ASP A 198 -6.74 -5.44 -12.51
CA ASP A 198 -5.31 -5.40 -12.85
C ASP A 198 -4.97 -4.83 -14.24
N ARG A 199 -5.93 -4.22 -14.90
CA ARG A 199 -5.73 -3.54 -16.19
C ARG A 199 -5.78 -2.03 -15.98
N TRP A 200 -4.84 -1.33 -16.62
CA TRP A 200 -4.90 0.12 -16.67
C TRP A 200 -6.23 0.57 -17.31
N ALA A 201 -6.93 1.48 -16.64
CA ALA A 201 -8.19 2.03 -17.10
C ALA A 201 -8.08 3.53 -17.42
N LEU A 202 -7.45 4.30 -16.52
CA LEU A 202 -7.49 5.76 -16.61
C LEU A 202 -6.21 6.36 -15.99
N THR A 203 -5.69 7.42 -16.58
CA THR A 203 -4.77 8.37 -15.94
C THR A 203 -5.37 9.76 -16.00
N ALA A 204 -5.43 10.42 -14.85
CA ALA A 204 -5.98 11.77 -14.72
C ALA A 204 -5.02 12.66 -13.92
N PHE A 205 -5.21 13.97 -14.05
CA PHE A 205 -4.42 14.98 -13.35
C PHE A 205 -5.35 16.00 -12.72
N ASP A 206 -5.07 16.32 -11.45
CA ASP A 206 -5.65 17.48 -10.78
C ASP A 206 -4.51 18.36 -10.27
N TYR A 207 -4.50 19.61 -10.71
CA TYR A 207 -3.43 20.55 -10.41
C TYR A 207 -3.63 21.29 -9.07
N GLY A 208 -4.60 20.87 -8.27
CA GLY A 208 -4.74 21.28 -6.88
C GLY A 208 -3.52 20.86 -6.03
N LYS A 209 -3.31 21.54 -4.90
CA LYS A 209 -2.23 21.18 -3.97
C LYS A 209 -2.57 19.85 -3.27
N PRO A 210 -1.75 18.80 -3.43
CA PRO A 210 -1.99 17.53 -2.75
C PRO A 210 -1.96 17.69 -1.23
N ALA A 211 -3.06 17.41 -0.55
CA ALA A 211 -3.14 17.37 0.90
C ALA A 211 -2.94 15.95 1.41
N ALA A 212 -2.28 15.78 2.57
CA ALA A 212 -2.28 14.52 3.28
C ALA A 212 -3.66 14.27 3.88
N GLY A 213 -4.14 13.03 3.76
CA GLY A 213 -5.43 12.61 4.28
C GLY A 213 -5.47 11.11 4.48
N HIS A 214 -6.58 10.64 5.01
CA HIS A 214 -6.87 9.22 5.17
C HIS A 214 -7.24 8.57 3.84
N PHE A 215 -7.42 7.25 3.90
CA PHE A 215 -7.89 6.41 2.79
C PHE A 215 -9.15 5.68 3.25
N GLY A 216 -10.00 5.29 2.30
CA GLY A 216 -11.22 4.60 2.67
C GLY A 216 -11.86 3.88 1.48
N ILE A 217 -12.89 3.12 1.82
CA ILE A 217 -13.81 2.52 0.86
C ILE A 217 -15.15 3.24 0.92
N TRP A 218 -15.81 3.28 -0.21
CA TRP A 218 -17.01 4.09 -0.41
C TRP A 218 -18.09 3.30 -1.14
N THR A 219 -19.34 3.58 -0.81
CA THR A 219 -20.50 3.08 -1.54
C THR A 219 -21.63 4.09 -1.52
N GLU A 220 -22.52 4.02 -2.49
CA GLU A 220 -23.59 4.98 -2.69
C GLU A 220 -24.91 4.47 -2.08
N ARG A 221 -25.69 5.38 -1.50
CA ARG A 221 -27.11 5.22 -1.14
C ARG A 221 -27.41 3.89 -0.41
N ASP A 222 -28.37 3.15 -0.96
CA ASP A 222 -28.89 1.86 -0.48
C ASP A 222 -28.08 0.65 -1.00
N ASP A 223 -26.93 0.87 -1.60
CA ASP A 223 -26.13 -0.19 -2.18
C ASP A 223 -25.63 -1.18 -1.13
N VAL A 224 -25.76 -2.46 -1.44
CA VAL A 224 -25.13 -3.55 -0.70
C VAL A 224 -23.84 -3.92 -1.39
N THR A 225 -22.73 -3.47 -0.84
CA THR A 225 -21.40 -3.65 -1.43
C THR A 225 -20.47 -4.34 -0.43
N ARG A 226 -19.69 -5.30 -0.89
CA ARG A 226 -18.65 -5.98 -0.11
C ARG A 226 -17.27 -5.54 -0.55
N PHE A 227 -16.35 -5.44 0.41
CA PHE A 227 -14.94 -5.11 0.16
C PHE A 227 -14.05 -6.07 0.93
N ASN A 228 -12.95 -6.52 0.31
CA ASN A 228 -11.89 -7.25 0.97
C ASN A 228 -10.53 -6.95 0.33
N GLN A 229 -9.46 -7.58 0.85
CA GLN A 229 -8.09 -7.39 0.37
C GLN A 229 -7.73 -5.91 0.20
N ILE A 230 -8.02 -5.13 1.26
CA ILE A 230 -7.75 -3.69 1.27
C ILE A 230 -6.27 -3.50 1.66
N GLU A 231 -5.52 -2.88 0.76
CA GLU A 231 -4.09 -2.61 0.94
C GLU A 231 -3.80 -1.14 0.68
N ILE A 232 -3.01 -0.54 1.55
CA ILE A 232 -2.58 0.86 1.47
C ILE A 232 -1.06 0.88 1.54
N THR A 233 -0.42 1.42 0.51
CA THR A 233 1.03 1.61 0.45
C THR A 233 1.30 3.11 0.30
N PRO A 234 1.68 3.82 1.37
CA PRO A 234 2.13 5.19 1.26
C PRO A 234 3.32 5.29 0.29
N LEU A 235 3.40 6.35 -0.47
CA LEU A 235 4.49 6.57 -1.43
C LEU A 235 5.34 7.73 -0.93
N THR A 236 6.67 7.54 -0.93
CA THR A 236 7.61 8.65 -0.75
C THR A 236 7.61 9.48 -2.01
N HIS A 237 7.49 10.80 -1.86
CA HIS A 237 7.65 11.70 -3.00
C HIS A 237 9.11 11.68 -3.42
N VAL A 238 9.42 10.98 -4.50
CA VAL A 238 10.72 11.15 -5.18
C VAL A 238 10.61 12.45 -5.95
N GLY A 239 11.07 13.54 -5.33
CA GLY A 239 11.09 14.86 -5.94
C GLY A 239 11.91 14.85 -7.24
N GLY A 240 11.24 15.07 -8.37
CA GLY A 240 11.88 15.22 -9.67
C GLY A 240 12.62 16.56 -9.89
N ASP A 241 12.87 17.36 -8.85
CA ASP A 241 13.35 18.75 -9.00
C ASP A 241 14.83 18.98 -8.70
N GLU A 242 15.59 17.97 -8.28
CA GLU A 242 17.02 18.19 -8.01
C GLU A 242 17.92 18.27 -9.28
N ASN A 243 17.44 17.81 -10.43
CA ASN A 243 18.25 17.79 -11.64
C ASN A 243 18.19 19.06 -12.49
N LEU A 244 17.34 20.04 -12.17
CA LEU A 244 17.32 21.31 -12.91
C LEU A 244 18.22 22.39 -12.27
N ARG A 245 18.52 22.31 -10.97
CA ARG A 245 19.35 23.32 -10.31
C ARG A 245 20.85 23.14 -10.50
N SER A 246 21.31 21.97 -10.90
CA SER A 246 22.74 21.71 -11.17
C SER A 246 23.21 22.12 -12.57
N ARG A 247 22.32 22.53 -13.47
CA ARG A 247 22.68 22.93 -14.85
C ARG A 247 22.75 24.44 -15.09
N THR A 248 22.39 25.27 -14.13
CA THR A 248 22.43 26.75 -14.28
C THR A 248 23.53 27.44 -13.47
N GLY A 249 24.42 26.67 -12.84
CA GLY A 249 25.52 27.20 -12.02
C GLY A 249 26.91 27.12 -12.67
N GLY A 250 27.07 27.56 -13.92
CA GLY A 250 28.39 27.49 -14.54
C GLY A 250 28.51 28.29 -15.82
N GLN A 251 28.48 29.62 -15.74
CA GLN A 251 29.17 30.51 -16.66
C GLN A 251 29.12 31.95 -16.08
N SER A 252 30.14 32.34 -15.33
CA SER A 252 30.54 33.72 -15.23
C SER A 252 31.88 33.80 -15.97
N THR A 253 31.86 34.27 -17.19
CA THR A 253 33.03 34.72 -17.92
C THR A 253 33.38 36.14 -17.49
N THR A 254 34.57 36.29 -17.01
CA THR A 254 35.34 37.53 -16.94
C THR A 254 35.53 38.14 -18.34
N GLU A 255 35.17 39.39 -18.48
CA GLU A 255 35.88 40.47 -19.15
C GLU A 255 35.45 41.81 -18.60
#